data_b2a5c32ec5ecd6761faad60745423e40
#
_entry.id   b2a5c32ec5ecd6761faad60745423e40
#
_cell.length_a   1.000
_cell.length_b   1.000
_cell.length_c   1.000
_cell.angle_alpha   90.00
_cell.angle_beta   90.00
_cell.angle_gamma   90.00
#
_symmetry.space_group_name_H-M   'P 1'
#
loop_
_entity.id
_entity.type
_entity.pdbx_description
1 polymer ?
#
loop_
_entity_poly.entity_id
_entity_poly.type
_entity_poly.pdbx_seq_one_letter_code
_entity_poly.pdbx_strand_id
1 'polypeptide(L)'
;MKDSGLLGYLLPIFESTYGYTVEVQSAGTGKAISAAKFGNADLILVHAKSQEEAFVEEGFARTVDGFEAERISFLYNYFVLCGPSADPAGVKEAASVLDAFAAIAEGEYPFISRGDGSGTHTKELSLWPETLGITKEPESFAPYTQWYTSANAGMGACLVMAEQMHAYILTDKATFLTFVANDGVIS
;
A
#
# COMPACT_ATOMS: atom_id res chain seq x y z
N MET A 1 1.14 0.41 8.04
CA MET A 1 1.63 0.63 9.43
C MET A 1 1.21 -0.49 10.37
N LYS A 2 0.00 -1.02 10.28
CA LYS A 2 -0.40 -2.18 11.12
C LYS A 2 0.41 -3.42 10.72
N ASP A 3 0.42 -3.77 9.44
CA ASP A 3 1.07 -4.99 8.93
C ASP A 3 2.62 -4.95 9.03
N SER A 4 3.21 -3.75 9.13
CA SER A 4 4.66 -3.58 9.36
C SER A 4 5.08 -3.73 10.83
N GLY A 5 4.16 -3.96 11.77
CA GLY A 5 4.45 -4.04 13.20
C GLY A 5 4.76 -2.70 13.89
N LEU A 6 4.87 -1.59 13.16
CA LEU A 6 5.28 -0.29 13.72
C LEU A 6 4.37 0.17 14.87
N LEU A 7 3.06 0.10 14.69
CA LEU A 7 2.13 0.52 15.74
C LEU A 7 2.19 -0.41 16.95
N GLY A 8 2.36 -1.72 16.75
CA GLY A 8 2.55 -2.69 17.82
C GLY A 8 3.79 -2.42 18.68
N TYR A 9 4.81 -1.81 18.09
CA TYR A 9 6.01 -1.40 18.81
C TYR A 9 5.85 -0.04 19.53
N LEU A 10 5.28 0.96 18.85
CA LEU A 10 5.21 2.33 19.37
C LEU A 10 4.11 2.55 20.41
N LEU A 11 2.92 1.96 20.21
CA LEU A 11 1.77 2.26 21.07
C LEU A 11 1.96 1.85 22.53
N PRO A 12 2.50 0.66 22.87
CA PRO A 12 2.76 0.31 24.28
C PRO A 12 3.68 1.31 24.99
N ILE A 13 4.69 1.85 24.27
CA ILE A 13 5.60 2.85 24.80
C ILE A 13 4.86 4.16 25.06
N PHE A 14 4.05 4.62 24.10
CA PHE A 14 3.24 5.81 24.24
C PHE A 14 2.23 5.70 25.38
N GLU A 15 1.47 4.62 25.43
CA GLU A 15 0.45 4.38 26.45
C GLU A 15 1.04 4.33 27.86
N SER A 16 2.17 3.63 28.03
CA SER A 16 2.87 3.56 29.33
C SER A 16 3.46 4.91 29.76
N THR A 17 3.89 5.73 28.80
CA THR A 17 4.54 7.02 29.08
C THR A 17 3.53 8.10 29.43
N TYR A 18 2.41 8.13 28.72
CA TYR A 18 1.45 9.25 28.80
C TYR A 18 0.12 8.89 29.46
N GLY A 19 -0.12 7.63 29.78
CA GLY A 19 -1.34 7.16 30.46
C GLY A 19 -2.60 7.16 29.61
N TYR A 20 -2.46 7.21 28.27
CA TYR A 20 -3.58 7.08 27.34
C TYR A 20 -3.76 5.64 26.89
N THR A 21 -4.96 5.31 26.47
CA THR A 21 -5.25 4.08 25.71
C THR A 21 -5.55 4.43 24.27
N VAL A 22 -4.94 3.74 23.32
CA VAL A 22 -5.10 4.01 21.89
C VAL A 22 -5.83 2.87 21.19
N GLU A 23 -7.02 3.15 20.70
CA GLU A 23 -7.78 2.23 19.86
C GLU A 23 -7.39 2.41 18.39
N VAL A 24 -6.86 1.36 17.77
CA VAL A 24 -6.44 1.40 16.36
C VAL A 24 -7.50 0.81 15.45
N GLN A 25 -8.11 1.64 14.62
CA GLN A 25 -9.00 1.24 13.54
C GLN A 25 -8.21 1.13 12.22
N SER A 26 -8.11 -0.07 11.66
CA SER A 26 -7.41 -0.30 10.40
C SER A 26 -8.35 -0.11 9.21
N ALA A 27 -8.03 0.84 8.35
CA ALA A 27 -8.82 1.15 7.15
C ALA A 27 -7.92 1.71 6.03
N GLY A 28 -8.39 1.64 4.79
CA GLY A 28 -7.75 2.38 3.69
C GLY A 28 -7.91 3.88 3.87
N THR A 29 -7.03 4.69 3.23
CA THR A 29 -6.98 6.15 3.41
C THR A 29 -8.35 6.83 3.30
N GLY A 30 -9.12 6.54 2.26
CA GLY A 30 -10.44 7.17 2.06
C GLY A 30 -11.42 6.87 3.19
N LYS A 31 -11.46 5.63 3.70
CA LYS A 31 -12.32 5.26 4.84
C LYS A 31 -11.84 5.92 6.14
N ALA A 32 -10.53 6.01 6.37
CA ALA A 32 -9.97 6.68 7.54
C ALA A 32 -10.31 8.18 7.54
N ILE A 33 -10.16 8.86 6.41
CA ILE A 33 -10.55 10.26 6.24
C ILE A 33 -12.06 10.46 6.48
N SER A 34 -12.90 9.59 5.91
CA SER A 34 -14.34 9.66 6.14
C SER A 34 -14.69 9.50 7.63
N ALA A 35 -14.06 8.55 8.33
CA ALA A 35 -14.29 8.38 9.77
C ALA A 35 -13.92 9.63 10.55
N ALA A 36 -12.79 10.28 10.23
CA ALA A 36 -12.38 11.53 10.88
C ALA A 36 -13.34 12.69 10.59
N LYS A 37 -13.84 12.83 9.35
CA LYS A 37 -14.84 13.85 8.99
C LYS A 37 -16.14 13.71 9.81
N PHE A 38 -16.51 12.49 10.18
CA PHE A 38 -17.68 12.22 11.05
C PHE A 38 -17.35 12.28 12.56
N GLY A 39 -16.12 12.64 12.94
CA GLY A 39 -15.72 12.73 14.35
C GLY A 39 -15.47 11.36 15.01
N ASN A 40 -15.29 10.30 14.24
CA ASN A 40 -15.06 8.93 14.73
C ASN A 40 -13.57 8.58 14.86
N ALA A 41 -12.67 9.57 14.74
CA ALA A 41 -11.24 9.41 14.96
C ALA A 41 -10.64 10.74 15.42
N ASP A 42 -9.80 10.70 16.46
CA ASP A 42 -9.06 11.85 16.97
C ASP A 42 -7.80 12.14 16.15
N LEU A 43 -7.22 11.10 15.53
CA LEU A 43 -6.01 11.15 14.72
C LEU A 43 -6.12 10.19 13.55
N ILE A 44 -5.66 10.62 12.38
CA ILE A 44 -5.51 9.73 11.22
C ILE A 44 -4.03 9.62 10.82
N LEU A 45 -3.60 8.40 10.53
CA LEU A 45 -2.27 8.09 9.97
C LEU A 45 -2.48 7.51 8.58
N VAL A 46 -2.31 8.34 7.56
CA VAL A 46 -2.61 8.00 6.16
C VAL A 46 -1.43 8.36 5.26
N HIS A 47 -1.51 8.06 3.97
CA HIS A 47 -0.38 8.20 3.06
C HIS A 47 -0.79 8.58 1.62
N ALA A 48 -1.91 9.27 1.46
CA ALA A 48 -2.36 9.80 0.17
C ALA A 48 -2.39 11.32 0.22
N LYS A 49 -1.27 11.94 -0.14
CA LYS A 49 -1.01 13.38 -0.01
C LYS A 49 -2.17 14.25 -0.50
N SER A 50 -2.70 14.02 -1.69
CA SER A 50 -3.80 14.81 -2.24
C SER A 50 -5.09 14.73 -1.42
N GLN A 51 -5.40 13.57 -0.86
CA GLN A 51 -6.57 13.40 0.02
C GLN A 51 -6.35 14.04 1.39
N GLU A 52 -5.12 14.04 1.90
CA GLU A 52 -4.74 14.71 3.13
C GLU A 52 -4.82 16.23 2.97
N GLU A 53 -4.33 16.77 1.85
CA GLU A 53 -4.41 18.20 1.53
C GLU A 53 -5.86 18.66 1.41
N ALA A 54 -6.71 17.90 0.72
CA ALA A 54 -8.14 18.19 0.63
C ALA A 54 -8.83 18.17 2.02
N PHE A 55 -8.45 17.25 2.90
CA PHE A 55 -8.98 17.18 4.27
C PHE A 55 -8.63 18.45 5.08
N VAL A 56 -7.41 18.99 4.90
CA VAL A 56 -6.98 20.25 5.51
C VAL A 56 -7.73 21.44 4.91
N GLU A 57 -7.80 21.53 3.58
CA GLU A 57 -8.49 22.61 2.86
C GLU A 57 -9.99 22.70 3.20
N GLU A 58 -10.62 21.57 3.46
CA GLU A 58 -12.01 21.49 3.91
C GLU A 58 -12.21 21.87 5.39
N GLY A 59 -11.13 22.17 6.13
CA GLY A 59 -11.17 22.64 7.51
C GLY A 59 -11.43 21.55 8.56
N PHE A 60 -11.20 20.29 8.25
CA PHE A 60 -11.34 19.17 9.20
C PHE A 60 -10.11 18.91 10.06
N ALA A 61 -8.96 19.43 9.66
CA ALA A 61 -7.72 19.31 10.42
C ALA A 61 -7.53 20.54 11.35
N ARG A 62 -6.69 20.38 12.35
CA ARG A 62 -6.28 21.45 13.26
C ARG A 62 -4.78 21.44 13.48
N THR A 63 -4.20 22.60 13.71
CA THR A 63 -2.83 22.75 14.16
C THR A 63 -2.70 22.25 15.60
N VAL A 64 -1.65 21.52 15.91
CA VAL A 64 -1.32 21.03 17.24
C VAL A 64 -0.11 21.81 17.76
N ASP A 65 -0.07 22.10 19.05
CA ASP A 65 1.01 22.84 19.70
C ASP A 65 2.39 22.22 19.36
N GLY A 66 3.31 23.05 18.93
CA GLY A 66 4.65 22.64 18.49
C GLY A 66 4.78 22.31 17.01
N PHE A 67 3.70 22.39 16.22
CA PHE A 67 3.71 22.21 14.78
C PHE A 67 3.14 23.42 14.06
N GLU A 68 3.73 23.76 12.90
CA GLU A 68 3.29 24.91 12.10
C GLU A 68 2.19 24.58 11.09
N ALA A 69 1.91 23.28 10.90
CA ALA A 69 0.94 22.80 9.92
C ALA A 69 0.04 21.69 10.50
N GLU A 70 -1.17 21.65 10.00
CA GLU A 70 -2.17 20.63 10.35
C GLU A 70 -1.80 19.25 9.83
N ARG A 71 -1.05 19.19 8.74
CA ARG A 71 -0.55 17.97 8.11
C ARG A 71 0.91 17.77 8.43
N ILE A 72 1.20 16.73 9.21
CA ILE A 72 2.55 16.43 9.69
C ILE A 72 3.09 15.20 8.95
N SER A 73 4.16 15.38 8.18
CA SER A 73 4.92 14.27 7.60
C SER A 73 5.97 13.79 8.60
N PHE A 74 5.83 12.57 9.13
CA PHE A 74 6.70 12.04 10.18
C PHE A 74 7.42 10.75 9.80
N LEU A 75 7.00 10.09 8.72
CA LEU A 75 7.60 8.87 8.17
C LEU A 75 7.63 8.92 6.65
N TYR A 76 8.55 8.17 6.07
CA TYR A 76 8.52 7.81 4.66
C TYR A 76 8.69 6.29 4.51
N ASN A 77 8.16 5.76 3.43
CA ASN A 77 8.32 4.38 3.04
C ASN A 77 8.50 4.32 1.53
N TYR A 78 8.97 3.21 1.02
CA TYR A 78 9.16 3.02 -0.41
C TYR A 78 8.21 1.93 -0.92
N PHE A 79 7.77 2.08 -2.16
CA PHE A 79 7.21 0.96 -2.90
C PHE A 79 8.34 0.11 -3.45
N VAL A 80 8.12 -1.20 -3.43
CA VAL A 80 9.02 -2.20 -4.01
C VAL A 80 8.20 -3.17 -4.86
N LEU A 81 8.75 -3.56 -6.00
CA LEU A 81 8.23 -4.63 -6.81
C LEU A 81 8.93 -5.91 -6.37
N CYS A 82 8.16 -6.89 -5.96
CA CYS A 82 8.62 -8.19 -5.49
C CYS A 82 8.09 -9.29 -6.40
N GLY A 83 8.75 -10.44 -6.40
CA GLY A 83 8.33 -11.57 -7.22
C GLY A 83 9.10 -12.84 -6.91
N PRO A 84 8.95 -13.88 -7.72
CA PRO A 84 9.68 -15.13 -7.56
C PRO A 84 11.20 -14.90 -7.70
N SER A 85 12.00 -15.60 -6.89
CA SER A 85 13.47 -15.45 -6.88
C SER A 85 14.12 -15.78 -8.22
N ALA A 86 13.48 -16.63 -9.03
CA ALA A 86 13.92 -16.98 -10.39
C ALA A 86 13.78 -15.82 -11.38
N ASP A 87 13.00 -14.80 -11.05
CA ASP A 87 12.77 -13.60 -11.84
C ASP A 87 12.50 -13.83 -13.34
N PRO A 88 11.46 -14.59 -13.69
CA PRO A 88 11.23 -14.96 -15.09
C PRO A 88 10.94 -13.77 -16.01
N ALA A 89 10.46 -12.63 -15.48
CA ALA A 89 10.26 -11.40 -16.24
C ALA A 89 11.51 -10.52 -16.33
N GLY A 90 12.59 -10.86 -15.61
CA GLY A 90 13.85 -10.10 -15.62
C GLY A 90 13.71 -8.69 -15.00
N VAL A 91 12.82 -8.50 -14.02
CA VAL A 91 12.53 -7.19 -13.43
C VAL A 91 13.73 -6.60 -12.69
N LYS A 92 14.66 -7.44 -12.21
CA LYS A 92 15.88 -6.98 -11.52
C LYS A 92 16.83 -6.22 -12.45
N GLU A 93 16.82 -6.55 -13.74
CA GLU A 93 17.68 -5.94 -14.76
C GLU A 93 16.96 -4.84 -15.54
N ALA A 94 15.69 -4.55 -15.22
CA ALA A 94 14.91 -3.51 -15.88
C ALA A 94 15.49 -2.11 -15.60
N ALA A 95 15.55 -1.26 -16.63
CA ALA A 95 16.12 0.08 -16.51
C ALA A 95 15.27 1.01 -15.62
N SER A 96 13.97 0.72 -15.53
CA SER A 96 13.04 1.46 -14.67
C SER A 96 11.91 0.55 -14.17
N VAL A 97 11.17 1.03 -13.17
CA VAL A 97 9.97 0.32 -12.70
C VAL A 97 8.90 0.21 -13.79
N LEU A 98 8.81 1.17 -14.69
CA LEU A 98 7.88 1.13 -15.82
C LEU A 98 8.26 0.02 -16.81
N ASP A 99 9.55 -0.16 -17.09
CA ASP A 99 10.05 -1.24 -17.92
C ASP A 99 9.81 -2.61 -17.28
N ALA A 100 9.95 -2.70 -15.95
CA ALA A 100 9.64 -3.91 -15.21
C ALA A 100 8.15 -4.29 -15.33
N PHE A 101 7.25 -3.33 -15.19
CA PHE A 101 5.81 -3.55 -15.35
C PHE A 101 5.45 -3.91 -16.81
N ALA A 102 6.11 -3.27 -17.79
CA ALA A 102 5.95 -3.63 -19.20
C ALA A 102 6.40 -5.08 -19.46
N ALA A 103 7.55 -5.50 -18.94
CA ALA A 103 8.06 -6.87 -19.11
C ALA A 103 7.12 -7.91 -18.49
N ILE A 104 6.55 -7.63 -17.31
CA ILE A 104 5.55 -8.51 -16.67
C ILE A 104 4.32 -8.66 -17.58
N ALA A 105 3.82 -7.55 -18.11
CA ALA A 105 2.62 -7.55 -18.96
C ALA A 105 2.88 -8.23 -20.33
N GLU A 106 4.02 -7.96 -20.98
CA GLU A 106 4.39 -8.55 -22.27
C GLU A 106 4.57 -10.07 -22.18
N GLY A 107 5.13 -10.55 -21.06
CA GLY A 107 5.30 -11.97 -20.81
C GLY A 107 4.11 -12.64 -20.14
N GLU A 108 3.05 -11.91 -19.85
CA GLU A 108 1.86 -12.39 -19.12
C GLU A 108 2.23 -13.13 -17.82
N TYR A 109 3.25 -12.63 -17.10
CA TYR A 109 3.68 -13.25 -15.86
C TYR A 109 2.67 -12.98 -14.73
N PRO A 110 2.39 -13.96 -13.87
CA PRO A 110 1.43 -13.80 -12.79
C PRO A 110 1.70 -12.55 -11.93
N PHE A 111 0.68 -11.74 -11.73
CA PHE A 111 0.74 -10.53 -10.91
C PHE A 111 -0.46 -10.45 -9.95
N ILE A 112 -0.19 -10.15 -8.70
CA ILE A 112 -1.21 -9.93 -7.67
C ILE A 112 -1.36 -8.44 -7.42
N SER A 113 -2.53 -7.91 -7.75
CA SER A 113 -2.95 -6.56 -7.38
C SER A 113 -3.73 -6.59 -6.07
N ARG A 114 -3.56 -5.57 -5.25
CA ARG A 114 -4.42 -5.41 -4.06
C ARG A 114 -5.89 -5.25 -4.41
N GLY A 115 -6.21 -4.53 -5.47
CA GLY A 115 -7.58 -4.34 -5.95
C GLY A 115 -8.53 -3.60 -4.99
N ASP A 116 -8.03 -3.03 -3.89
CA ASP A 116 -8.81 -2.51 -2.76
C ASP A 116 -8.92 -0.97 -2.71
N GLY A 117 -8.46 -0.26 -3.74
CA GLY A 117 -8.45 1.20 -3.80
C GLY A 117 -7.47 1.87 -2.83
N SER A 118 -6.54 1.13 -2.22
CA SER A 118 -5.50 1.67 -1.35
C SER A 118 -4.48 2.50 -2.12
N GLY A 119 -3.61 3.21 -1.37
CA GLY A 119 -2.49 3.97 -1.96
C GLY A 119 -1.54 3.08 -2.77
N THR A 120 -1.30 1.83 -2.36
CA THR A 120 -0.49 0.87 -3.12
C THR A 120 -1.18 0.46 -4.40
N HIS A 121 -2.49 0.18 -4.37
CA HIS A 121 -3.27 -0.11 -5.57
C HIS A 121 -3.27 1.08 -6.54
N THR A 122 -3.49 2.29 -6.04
CA THR A 122 -3.42 3.51 -6.85
C THR A 122 -2.04 3.70 -7.50
N LYS A 123 -0.96 3.43 -6.74
CA LYS A 123 0.40 3.50 -7.26
C LYS A 123 0.66 2.43 -8.32
N GLU A 124 0.24 1.20 -8.09
CA GLU A 124 0.33 0.10 -9.04
C GLU A 124 -0.31 0.46 -10.38
N LEU A 125 -1.56 0.94 -10.35
CA LEU A 125 -2.29 1.33 -11.56
C LEU A 125 -1.57 2.41 -12.39
N SER A 126 -0.79 3.28 -11.74
CA SER A 126 0.02 4.32 -12.43
C SER A 126 1.30 3.78 -13.08
N LEU A 127 1.63 2.52 -12.91
CA LEU A 127 2.87 1.91 -13.41
C LEU A 127 2.65 1.00 -14.62
N TRP A 128 1.41 0.57 -14.87
CA TRP A 128 1.08 -0.22 -16.05
C TRP A 128 1.19 0.61 -17.33
N PRO A 129 1.61 0.00 -18.47
CA PRO A 129 1.53 0.65 -19.77
C PRO A 129 0.12 1.17 -20.06
N GLU A 130 0.01 2.43 -20.48
CA GLU A 130 -1.28 3.04 -20.79
C GLU A 130 -2.08 2.26 -21.85
N THR A 131 -1.40 1.56 -22.75
CA THR A 131 -1.98 0.73 -23.80
C THR A 131 -2.84 -0.42 -23.28
N LEU A 132 -2.61 -0.87 -22.03
CA LEU A 132 -3.42 -1.91 -21.39
C LEU A 132 -4.75 -1.37 -20.87
N GLY A 133 -4.82 -0.08 -20.57
CA GLY A 133 -6.03 0.56 -20.04
C GLY A 133 -6.48 0.01 -18.68
N ILE A 134 -5.58 -0.63 -17.91
CA ILE A 134 -5.89 -1.18 -16.58
C ILE A 134 -6.20 -0.04 -15.61
N THR A 135 -7.37 -0.10 -14.99
CA THR A 135 -7.87 0.85 -14.00
C THR A 135 -8.43 0.10 -12.79
N LYS A 136 -9.04 0.83 -11.86
CA LYS A 136 -9.74 0.22 -10.71
C LYS A 136 -11.05 -0.50 -11.10
N GLU A 137 -11.57 -0.27 -12.30
CA GLU A 137 -12.83 -0.85 -12.76
C GLU A 137 -12.61 -2.29 -13.26
N PRO A 138 -13.42 -3.28 -12.81
CA PRO A 138 -13.22 -4.68 -13.15
C PRO A 138 -13.18 -4.98 -14.64
N GLU A 139 -13.95 -4.25 -15.43
CA GLU A 139 -14.02 -4.40 -16.88
C GLU A 139 -12.68 -4.09 -17.58
N SER A 140 -11.86 -3.22 -16.99
CA SER A 140 -10.58 -2.80 -17.55
C SER A 140 -9.51 -3.90 -17.49
N PHE A 141 -9.54 -4.75 -16.50
CA PHE A 141 -8.60 -5.87 -16.35
C PHE A 141 -9.19 -7.25 -16.66
N ALA A 142 -10.48 -7.30 -17.03
CA ALA A 142 -11.13 -8.56 -17.45
C ALA A 142 -10.38 -9.30 -18.58
N PRO A 143 -9.76 -8.62 -19.57
CA PRO A 143 -8.96 -9.28 -20.61
C PRO A 143 -7.68 -9.94 -20.08
N TYR A 144 -7.20 -9.58 -18.90
CA TYR A 144 -5.89 -9.94 -18.35
C TYR A 144 -5.96 -10.94 -17.18
N THR A 145 -7.13 -11.50 -16.89
CA THR A 145 -7.35 -12.40 -15.73
C THR A 145 -6.54 -13.68 -15.75
N GLN A 146 -5.87 -14.01 -16.85
CA GLN A 146 -4.96 -15.15 -16.94
C GLN A 146 -3.66 -14.91 -16.16
N TRP A 147 -3.21 -13.65 -16.07
CA TRP A 147 -1.98 -13.28 -15.39
C TRP A 147 -2.17 -12.17 -14.33
N TYR A 148 -3.22 -11.36 -14.41
CA TYR A 148 -3.52 -10.29 -13.47
C TYR A 148 -4.65 -10.69 -12.53
N THR A 149 -4.37 -10.79 -11.24
CA THR A 149 -5.33 -11.15 -10.21
C THR A 149 -5.59 -9.98 -9.28
N SER A 150 -6.80 -9.44 -9.30
CA SER A 150 -7.27 -8.44 -8.33
C SER A 150 -7.76 -9.14 -7.06
N ALA A 151 -6.96 -9.08 -6.00
CA ALA A 151 -7.21 -9.83 -4.76
C ALA A 151 -8.28 -9.20 -3.86
N ASN A 152 -8.51 -7.89 -3.99
CA ASN A 152 -9.37 -7.10 -3.09
C ASN A 152 -9.07 -7.37 -1.60
N ALA A 153 -7.79 -7.40 -1.24
CA ALA A 153 -7.30 -7.81 0.06
C ALA A 153 -6.23 -6.86 0.64
N GLY A 154 -5.95 -7.00 1.94
CA GLY A 154 -4.84 -6.30 2.59
C GLY A 154 -3.48 -6.82 2.14
N MET A 155 -2.41 -6.00 2.33
CA MET A 155 -1.07 -6.29 1.80
C MET A 155 -0.50 -7.63 2.28
N GLY A 156 -0.65 -7.96 3.56
CA GLY A 156 -0.15 -9.24 4.10
C GLY A 156 -0.76 -10.45 3.39
N ALA A 157 -2.09 -10.45 3.16
CA ALA A 157 -2.76 -11.53 2.41
C ALA A 157 -2.30 -11.59 0.95
N CYS A 158 -2.11 -10.43 0.31
CA CYS A 158 -1.63 -10.36 -1.07
C CYS A 158 -0.20 -10.89 -1.21
N LEU A 159 0.68 -10.65 -0.24
CA LEU A 159 2.05 -11.21 -0.21
C LEU A 159 2.02 -12.74 -0.12
N VAL A 160 1.18 -13.31 0.74
CA VAL A 160 0.99 -14.77 0.84
C VAL A 160 0.48 -15.34 -0.48
N MET A 161 -0.49 -14.68 -1.14
CA MET A 161 -0.98 -15.10 -2.45
C MET A 161 0.12 -15.04 -3.52
N ALA A 162 0.90 -13.96 -3.55
CA ALA A 162 1.99 -13.78 -4.50
C ALA A 162 3.05 -14.89 -4.35
N GLU A 163 3.39 -15.24 -3.12
CA GLU A 163 4.29 -16.36 -2.83
C GLU A 163 3.75 -17.69 -3.36
N GLN A 164 2.50 -18.03 -3.01
CA GLN A 164 1.87 -19.29 -3.40
C GLN A 164 1.69 -19.42 -4.92
N MET A 165 1.44 -18.31 -5.60
CA MET A 165 1.24 -18.27 -7.06
C MET A 165 2.51 -18.01 -7.86
N HIS A 166 3.65 -17.84 -7.18
CA HIS A 166 4.91 -17.39 -7.81
C HIS A 166 4.71 -16.14 -8.65
N ALA A 167 3.96 -15.20 -8.12
CA ALA A 167 3.53 -13.98 -8.80
C ALA A 167 4.36 -12.77 -8.39
N TYR A 168 4.39 -11.76 -9.27
CA TYR A 168 4.87 -10.43 -8.94
C TYR A 168 3.82 -9.64 -8.16
N ILE A 169 4.27 -8.68 -7.36
CA ILE A 169 3.41 -7.81 -6.55
C ILE A 169 4.10 -6.48 -6.25
N LEU A 170 3.36 -5.38 -6.34
CA LEU A 170 3.79 -4.11 -5.77
C LEU A 170 3.42 -4.05 -4.28
N THR A 171 4.40 -3.79 -3.43
CA THR A 171 4.19 -3.69 -1.99
C THR A 171 4.93 -2.51 -1.40
N ASP A 172 4.73 -2.19 -0.13
CA ASP A 172 5.58 -1.30 0.61
C ASP A 172 6.74 -2.05 1.25
N LYS A 173 7.92 -1.41 1.27
CA LYS A 173 9.17 -2.03 1.75
C LYS A 173 9.08 -2.52 3.19
N ALA A 174 8.40 -1.78 4.08
CA ALA A 174 8.32 -2.15 5.48
C ALA A 174 7.51 -3.44 5.69
N THR A 175 6.35 -3.55 5.02
CA THR A 175 5.53 -4.77 5.06
C THR A 175 6.26 -5.95 4.42
N PHE A 176 6.94 -5.72 3.28
CA PHE A 176 7.75 -6.76 2.64
C PHE A 176 8.86 -7.29 3.56
N LEU A 177 9.64 -6.42 4.19
CA LEU A 177 10.71 -6.84 5.11
C LEU A 177 10.18 -7.63 6.31
N THR A 178 9.02 -7.25 6.83
CA THR A 178 8.35 -8.01 7.90
C THR A 178 7.89 -9.37 7.41
N PHE A 179 7.37 -9.45 6.18
CA PHE A 179 6.95 -10.71 5.58
C PHE A 179 8.11 -11.67 5.39
N VAL A 180 9.24 -11.20 4.84
CA VAL A 180 10.45 -12.02 4.64
C VAL A 180 11.06 -12.45 5.97
N ALA A 181 11.05 -11.59 7.00
CA ALA A 181 11.54 -11.92 8.33
C ALA A 181 10.71 -13.03 9.03
N ASN A 182 9.49 -13.27 8.57
CA ASN A 182 8.59 -14.32 9.04
C ASN A 182 8.51 -15.51 8.06
N ASP A 183 9.64 -15.83 7.41
CA ASP A 183 9.81 -16.98 6.49
C ASP A 183 9.10 -16.87 5.12
N GLY A 184 8.77 -15.67 4.66
CA GLY A 184 8.36 -15.46 3.27
C GLY A 184 9.51 -15.70 2.28
N VAL A 185 9.25 -16.33 1.13
CA VAL A 185 10.28 -16.74 0.15
C VAL A 185 10.30 -15.91 -1.14
N ILE A 186 9.43 -14.93 -1.30
CA ILE A 186 9.53 -13.98 -2.43
C ILE A 186 10.62 -12.94 -2.19
N SER A 187 11.25 -12.47 -3.24
CA SER A 187 12.38 -11.53 -3.19
C SER A 187 12.16 -10.24 -4.01
#